data_c366d2b523de106d08e4d9d44db75d74
#
_entry.id   c366d2b523de106d08e4d9d44db75d74
#
_cell.length_a   1.000
_cell.length_b   1.000
_cell.length_c   1.000
_cell.angle_alpha   90.00
_cell.angle_beta   90.00
_cell.angle_gamma   90.00
#
_symmetry.space_group_name_H-M   'P 1'
#
loop_
_entity.id
_entity.type
_entity.pdbx_description
1 polymer ?
#
loop_
_entity_poly.entity_id
_entity_poly.type
_entity_poly.pdbx_seq_one_letter_code
_entity_poly.pdbx_strand_id
1 'polypeptide(L)'
;PENANQKGADIVIHSVHKTLPAFTQTALLHMNGNLVNREKVRRYLHMLQSSSPSYILMAGIDQCMEMLDHHCEEVFDPYVERLKRCREELGKCEHIRLAETKHYDKSKLVLSVAGLTKGFADTYGAEATGIQLQEDLLNQYHLQMEMAAGTYVIAMTSVGDTDEGMKRLIKAIYELDKKYKPLQGAYNTVDSDIVPGEIKKSQKKEKN
;
A
#
# COMPACT_ATOMS: atom_id res chain seq x y z
N PRO A 1 -1.19 6.37 12.50
CA PRO A 1 -1.23 7.74 11.98
C PRO A 1 -2.67 8.24 11.92
N GLU A 2 -2.89 9.52 12.21
CA GLU A 2 -4.20 10.15 12.10
C GLU A 2 -4.67 10.11 10.63
N ASN A 3 -5.97 9.88 10.44
CA ASN A 3 -6.57 9.88 9.11
C ASN A 3 -6.78 11.32 8.56
N ALA A 4 -7.12 11.44 7.29
CA ALA A 4 -7.26 12.73 6.63
C ALA A 4 -8.34 13.63 7.26
N ASN A 5 -9.44 13.05 7.79
CA ASN A 5 -10.46 13.81 8.51
C ASN A 5 -9.90 14.42 9.78
N GLN A 6 -9.13 13.65 10.57
CA GLN A 6 -8.47 14.13 11.79
C GLN A 6 -7.40 15.19 11.50
N LYS A 7 -6.79 15.15 10.31
CA LYS A 7 -5.83 16.16 9.83
C LYS A 7 -6.48 17.43 9.28
N GLY A 8 -7.80 17.51 9.27
CA GLY A 8 -8.54 18.70 8.87
C GLY A 8 -8.74 18.85 7.36
N ALA A 9 -8.69 17.76 6.59
CA ALA A 9 -9.02 17.81 5.16
C ALA A 9 -10.50 18.14 4.95
N ASP A 10 -10.81 19.08 4.05
CA ASP A 10 -12.16 19.55 3.79
C ASP A 10 -13.03 18.56 3.03
N ILE A 11 -12.42 17.75 2.15
CA ILE A 11 -13.06 16.62 1.47
C ILE A 11 -12.16 15.40 1.63
N VAL A 12 -12.77 14.27 2.00
CA VAL A 12 -12.08 12.98 2.05
C VAL A 12 -12.94 11.92 1.40
N ILE A 13 -12.32 11.12 0.54
CA ILE A 13 -12.95 9.96 -0.08
C ILE A 13 -12.27 8.70 0.45
N HIS A 14 -13.07 7.81 1.06
CA HIS A 14 -12.62 6.52 1.54
C HIS A 14 -13.16 5.40 0.66
N SER A 15 -12.28 4.62 0.05
CA SER A 15 -12.62 3.35 -0.58
C SER A 15 -12.82 2.31 0.52
N VAL A 16 -14.03 2.15 1.01
CA VAL A 16 -14.34 1.26 2.14
C VAL A 16 -13.97 -0.18 1.79
N HIS A 17 -14.20 -0.58 0.54
CA HIS A 17 -13.94 -1.94 0.04
C HIS A 17 -12.47 -2.35 -0.04
N LYS A 18 -11.51 -1.43 0.12
CA LYS A 18 -10.07 -1.77 -0.01
C LYS A 18 -9.46 -2.33 1.27
N THR A 19 -9.81 -1.77 2.41
CA THR A 19 -9.19 -2.10 3.69
C THR A 19 -10.19 -2.53 4.76
N LEU A 20 -11.47 -2.30 4.52
CA LEU A 20 -12.56 -2.69 5.41
C LEU A 20 -13.45 -3.73 4.73
N PRO A 21 -14.18 -4.54 5.49
CA PRO A 21 -15.00 -5.64 4.96
C PRO A 21 -16.33 -5.14 4.37
N ALA A 22 -16.24 -4.34 3.31
CA ALA A 22 -17.39 -3.89 2.53
C ALA A 22 -17.27 -4.37 1.08
N PHE A 23 -18.40 -4.42 0.35
CA PHE A 23 -18.41 -4.88 -1.03
C PHE A 23 -17.63 -3.96 -1.97
N THR A 24 -17.03 -4.53 -3.02
CA THR A 24 -16.36 -3.80 -4.09
C THR A 24 -17.24 -2.67 -4.62
N GLN A 25 -16.65 -1.53 -4.96
CA GLN A 25 -17.28 -0.27 -5.39
C GLN A 25 -17.85 0.59 -4.26
N THR A 26 -17.88 0.14 -3.01
CA THR A 26 -18.34 0.97 -1.90
C THR A 26 -17.32 2.04 -1.54
N ALA A 27 -17.80 3.26 -1.35
CA ALA A 27 -16.98 4.38 -0.93
C ALA A 27 -17.82 5.36 -0.08
N LEU A 28 -17.12 6.11 0.79
CA LEU A 28 -17.68 7.19 1.58
C LEU A 28 -17.04 8.50 1.18
N LEU A 29 -17.83 9.54 1.05
CA LEU A 29 -17.39 10.91 0.86
C LEU A 29 -17.70 11.73 2.12
N HIS A 30 -16.67 12.24 2.75
CA HIS A 30 -16.76 13.12 3.91
C HIS A 30 -16.53 14.56 3.49
N MET A 31 -17.39 15.45 3.95
CA MET A 31 -17.25 16.89 3.78
C MET A 31 -17.15 17.55 5.14
N ASN A 32 -16.00 18.12 5.45
CA ASN A 32 -15.68 18.75 6.72
C ASN A 32 -15.68 20.28 6.54
N GLY A 33 -15.92 20.99 7.64
CA GLY A 33 -15.83 22.44 7.64
C GLY A 33 -16.81 23.15 6.68
N ASN A 34 -16.45 24.37 6.28
CA ASN A 34 -17.30 25.26 5.48
C ASN A 34 -16.64 25.77 4.19
N LEU A 35 -15.40 25.32 3.86
CA LEU A 35 -14.71 25.75 2.64
C LEU A 35 -15.30 25.17 1.38
N VAL A 36 -15.89 23.99 1.48
CA VAL A 36 -16.46 23.27 0.33
C VAL A 36 -17.94 23.57 0.19
N ASN A 37 -18.35 24.00 -0.99
CA ASN A 37 -19.76 24.19 -1.31
C ASN A 37 -20.48 22.83 -1.42
N ARG A 38 -21.23 22.46 -0.39
CA ARG A 38 -21.94 21.17 -0.25
C ARG A 38 -22.97 20.96 -1.34
N GLU A 39 -23.69 22.02 -1.71
CA GLU A 39 -24.73 21.97 -2.76
C GLU A 39 -24.10 21.67 -4.13
N LYS A 40 -22.95 22.28 -4.43
CA LYS A 40 -22.22 22.03 -5.67
C LYS A 40 -21.73 20.58 -5.73
N VAL A 41 -21.16 20.06 -4.65
CA VAL A 41 -20.71 18.65 -4.56
C VAL A 41 -21.90 17.71 -4.75
N ARG A 42 -23.01 17.94 -4.04
CA ARG A 42 -24.24 17.15 -4.17
C ARG A 42 -24.77 17.15 -5.61
N ARG A 43 -24.76 18.30 -6.28
CA ARG A 43 -25.17 18.40 -7.69
C ARG A 43 -24.29 17.54 -8.61
N TYR A 44 -22.97 17.54 -8.42
CA TYR A 44 -22.08 16.70 -9.21
C TYR A 44 -22.27 15.21 -8.91
N LEU A 45 -22.48 14.84 -7.66
CA LEU A 45 -22.83 13.46 -7.31
C LEU A 45 -24.08 13.00 -8.03
N HIS A 46 -25.15 13.81 -8.03
CA HIS A 46 -26.39 13.49 -8.78
C HIS A 46 -26.17 13.34 -10.28
N MET A 47 -25.24 14.09 -10.87
CA MET A 47 -24.95 14.02 -12.31
C MET A 47 -24.07 12.81 -12.70
N LEU A 48 -23.17 12.38 -11.80
CA LEU A 48 -22.13 11.40 -12.09
C LEU A 48 -22.39 10.02 -11.49
N GLN A 49 -23.24 9.95 -10.47
CA GLN A 49 -23.64 8.68 -9.87
C GLN A 49 -24.71 7.96 -10.69
N SER A 50 -24.86 6.65 -10.41
CA SER A 50 -26.01 5.87 -10.89
C SER A 50 -27.32 6.50 -10.43
N SER A 51 -28.33 6.47 -11.27
CA SER A 51 -29.68 6.96 -10.96
C SER A 51 -30.40 6.12 -9.89
N SER A 52 -30.02 4.86 -9.74
CA SER A 52 -30.60 3.92 -8.77
C SER A 52 -29.54 3.46 -7.76
N PRO A 53 -29.73 3.70 -6.46
CA PRO A 53 -28.83 3.20 -5.45
C PRO A 53 -28.90 1.67 -5.35
N SER A 54 -27.75 1.03 -5.15
CA SER A 54 -27.71 -0.39 -4.84
C SER A 54 -27.91 -0.60 -3.35
N TYR A 55 -29.05 -1.14 -2.95
CA TYR A 55 -29.31 -1.47 -1.55
C TYR A 55 -28.35 -2.52 -1.00
N ILE A 56 -27.87 -3.44 -1.84
CA ILE A 56 -26.86 -4.44 -1.44
C ILE A 56 -25.55 -3.74 -1.05
N LEU A 57 -25.07 -2.78 -1.86
CA LEU A 57 -23.87 -2.04 -1.54
C LEU A 57 -24.04 -1.16 -0.30
N MET A 58 -25.21 -0.55 -0.13
CA MET A 58 -25.54 0.23 1.06
C MET A 58 -25.58 -0.65 2.32
N ALA A 59 -26.20 -1.81 2.26
CA ALA A 59 -26.23 -2.78 3.36
C ALA A 59 -24.80 -3.25 3.71
N GLY A 60 -23.93 -3.46 2.71
CA GLY A 60 -22.54 -3.80 2.94
C GLY A 60 -21.75 -2.70 3.66
N ILE A 61 -22.02 -1.43 3.37
CA ILE A 61 -21.44 -0.31 4.12
C ILE A 61 -21.98 -0.29 5.55
N ASP A 62 -23.28 -0.45 5.72
CA ASP A 62 -23.96 -0.43 7.02
C ASP A 62 -23.43 -1.54 7.93
N GLN A 63 -23.36 -2.76 7.44
CA GLN A 63 -22.76 -3.90 8.17
C GLN A 63 -21.28 -3.67 8.53
N CYS A 64 -20.53 -3.04 7.64
CA CYS A 64 -19.16 -2.68 7.93
C CYS A 64 -19.05 -1.64 9.05
N MET A 65 -19.94 -0.65 9.08
CA MET A 65 -19.96 0.37 10.13
C MET A 65 -20.42 -0.24 11.47
N GLU A 66 -21.40 -1.14 11.46
CA GLU A 66 -21.85 -1.88 12.64
C GLU A 66 -20.72 -2.72 13.23
N MET A 67 -19.96 -3.43 12.40
CA MET A 67 -18.77 -4.17 12.82
C MET A 67 -17.71 -3.26 13.46
N LEU A 68 -17.48 -2.08 12.87
CA LEU A 68 -16.52 -1.12 13.44
C LEU A 68 -16.98 -0.54 14.78
N ASP A 69 -18.28 -0.34 14.96
CA ASP A 69 -18.83 0.24 16.18
C ASP A 69 -18.86 -0.77 17.36
N HIS A 70 -19.17 -2.02 17.08
CA HIS A 70 -19.40 -3.02 18.12
C HIS A 70 -18.33 -4.11 18.24
N HIS A 71 -17.55 -4.39 17.17
CA HIS A 71 -16.62 -5.51 17.09
C HIS A 71 -15.21 -5.10 16.65
N CYS A 72 -14.87 -3.81 16.72
CA CYS A 72 -13.60 -3.29 16.22
C CYS A 72 -12.39 -4.03 16.83
N GLU A 73 -12.31 -4.16 18.14
CA GLU A 73 -11.19 -4.80 18.84
C GLU A 73 -11.08 -6.28 18.49
N GLU A 74 -12.21 -7.00 18.44
CA GLU A 74 -12.23 -8.43 18.09
C GLU A 74 -11.68 -8.71 16.71
N VAL A 75 -11.89 -7.78 15.75
CA VAL A 75 -11.48 -7.93 14.35
C VAL A 75 -10.09 -7.38 14.12
N PHE A 76 -9.75 -6.22 14.69
CA PHE A 76 -8.49 -5.54 14.40
C PHE A 76 -7.32 -5.99 15.25
N ASP A 77 -7.52 -6.36 16.51
CA ASP A 77 -6.40 -6.75 17.38
C ASP A 77 -5.66 -7.99 16.85
N PRO A 78 -6.35 -9.08 16.44
CA PRO A 78 -5.67 -10.22 15.84
C PRO A 78 -4.95 -9.85 14.51
N TYR A 79 -5.53 -8.96 13.71
CA TYR A 79 -4.92 -8.48 12.49
C TYR A 79 -3.65 -7.67 12.76
N VAL A 80 -3.69 -6.75 13.72
CA VAL A 80 -2.53 -5.93 14.11
C VAL A 80 -1.37 -6.80 14.58
N GLU A 81 -1.64 -7.82 15.40
CA GLU A 81 -0.62 -8.76 15.85
C GLU A 81 -0.05 -9.62 14.70
N ARG A 82 -0.89 -10.08 13.77
CA ARG A 82 -0.43 -10.77 12.56
C ARG A 82 0.45 -9.88 11.71
N LEU A 83 0.02 -8.66 11.47
CA LEU A 83 0.76 -7.68 10.68
C LEU A 83 2.11 -7.35 11.30
N LYS A 84 2.14 -7.15 12.61
CA LYS A 84 3.38 -6.90 13.36
C LYS A 84 4.37 -8.05 13.18
N ARG A 85 3.94 -9.29 13.42
CA ARG A 85 4.80 -10.47 13.17
C ARG A 85 5.28 -10.56 11.73
N CYS A 86 4.39 -10.30 10.76
CA CYS A 86 4.75 -10.31 9.35
C CYS A 86 5.85 -9.27 9.04
N ARG A 87 5.74 -8.06 9.55
CA ARG A 87 6.75 -7.00 9.37
C ARG A 87 8.07 -7.36 10.03
N GLU A 88 8.05 -7.91 11.24
CA GLU A 88 9.24 -8.38 11.94
C GLU A 88 9.98 -9.46 11.15
N GLU A 89 9.25 -10.42 10.58
CA GLU A 89 9.85 -11.46 9.74
C GLU A 89 10.41 -10.88 8.43
N LEU A 90 9.65 -10.07 7.72
CA LEU A 90 10.12 -9.44 6.48
C LEU A 90 11.33 -8.52 6.70
N GLY A 91 11.45 -7.91 7.88
CA GLY A 91 12.60 -7.10 8.26
C GLY A 91 13.91 -7.90 8.43
N LYS A 92 13.84 -9.25 8.45
CA LYS A 92 15.03 -10.12 8.54
C LYS A 92 15.62 -10.48 7.17
N CYS A 93 15.00 -10.07 6.07
CA CYS A 93 15.54 -10.30 4.73
C CYS A 93 16.88 -9.58 4.56
N GLU A 94 17.78 -10.22 3.85
CA GLU A 94 19.15 -9.71 3.65
C GLU A 94 19.20 -8.66 2.54
N HIS A 95 18.43 -8.84 1.48
CA HIS A 95 18.49 -8.04 0.25
C HIS A 95 17.21 -7.27 -0.01
N ILE A 96 16.07 -7.96 -0.10
CA ILE A 96 14.76 -7.31 -0.28
C ILE A 96 14.40 -6.55 0.99
N ARG A 97 14.17 -5.26 0.89
CA ARG A 97 13.94 -4.40 2.05
C ARG A 97 12.47 -4.04 2.22
N LEU A 98 11.99 -4.14 3.45
CA LEU A 98 10.74 -3.53 3.83
C LEU A 98 10.98 -2.03 4.05
N ALA A 99 10.54 -1.19 3.10
CA ALA A 99 10.75 0.25 3.18
C ALA A 99 9.80 0.88 4.20
N GLU A 100 10.36 1.68 5.09
CA GLU A 100 9.62 2.42 6.12
C GLU A 100 10.07 3.89 6.12
N THR A 101 9.12 4.77 6.37
CA THR A 101 9.36 6.20 6.51
C THR A 101 8.95 6.65 7.91
N LYS A 102 9.26 7.90 8.28
CA LYS A 102 8.85 8.44 9.59
C LYS A 102 7.33 8.39 9.80
N HIS A 103 6.56 8.55 8.72
CA HIS A 103 5.09 8.53 8.75
C HIS A 103 4.59 7.63 7.63
N TYR A 104 4.23 6.40 7.94
CA TYR A 104 3.73 5.44 6.96
C TYR A 104 2.51 4.69 7.49
N ASP A 105 1.71 4.18 6.58
CA ASP A 105 0.61 3.28 6.89
C ASP A 105 1.15 1.86 7.07
N LYS A 106 1.09 1.35 8.29
CA LYS A 106 1.60 0.01 8.64
C LYS A 106 0.94 -1.12 7.86
N SER A 107 -0.31 -0.92 7.41
CA SER A 107 -1.06 -1.89 6.61
C SER A 107 -0.52 -2.06 5.18
N LYS A 108 0.34 -1.15 4.72
CA LYS A 108 1.01 -1.22 3.42
C LYS A 108 2.43 -1.76 3.61
N LEU A 109 2.71 -2.93 3.02
CA LEU A 109 4.05 -3.51 3.00
C LEU A 109 4.72 -3.10 1.69
N VAL A 110 5.66 -2.17 1.77
CA VAL A 110 6.43 -1.69 0.62
C VAL A 110 7.72 -2.50 0.55
N LEU A 111 7.81 -3.43 -0.40
CA LEU A 111 8.96 -4.32 -0.58
C LEU A 111 9.82 -3.79 -1.73
N SER A 112 11.06 -3.42 -1.42
CA SER A 112 11.98 -2.77 -2.36
C SER A 112 13.10 -3.71 -2.78
N VAL A 113 13.39 -3.71 -4.09
CA VAL A 113 14.53 -4.36 -4.74
C VAL A 113 15.54 -3.33 -5.28
N ALA A 114 15.49 -2.09 -4.79
CA ALA A 114 16.43 -1.04 -5.19
C ALA A 114 17.87 -1.45 -4.91
N GLY A 115 18.75 -1.24 -5.87
CA GLY A 115 20.16 -1.64 -5.80
C GLY A 115 20.40 -3.15 -5.88
N LEU A 116 19.41 -3.93 -6.25
CA LEU A 116 19.52 -5.37 -6.46
C LEU A 116 19.50 -5.72 -7.95
N THR A 117 20.02 -6.90 -8.27
CA THR A 117 19.89 -7.55 -9.58
C THR A 117 19.35 -8.96 -9.39
N LYS A 118 18.67 -9.48 -10.39
CA LYS A 118 18.21 -10.86 -10.43
C LYS A 118 18.99 -11.62 -11.52
N GLY A 119 19.75 -12.62 -11.12
CA GLY A 119 20.50 -13.46 -12.07
C GLY A 119 21.93 -13.74 -11.62
N PHE A 120 22.62 -14.59 -12.37
CA PHE A 120 24.01 -14.93 -12.13
C PHE A 120 24.92 -13.73 -12.40
N ALA A 121 25.94 -13.56 -11.57
CA ALA A 121 26.80 -12.39 -11.47
C ALA A 121 27.74 -12.12 -12.69
N ASP A 122 27.59 -12.81 -13.81
CA ASP A 122 28.52 -12.76 -14.95
C ASP A 122 28.07 -11.85 -16.11
N THR A 123 26.91 -11.29 -16.02
CA THR A 123 26.48 -10.22 -16.94
C THR A 123 26.22 -8.98 -16.12
N TYR A 124 26.65 -7.82 -16.59
CA TYR A 124 26.29 -6.51 -16.06
C TYR A 124 24.76 -6.44 -15.93
N GLY A 125 24.25 -6.95 -14.81
CA GLY A 125 22.82 -7.14 -14.60
C GLY A 125 22.17 -5.77 -14.49
N ALA A 126 21.07 -5.57 -15.19
CA ALA A 126 20.21 -4.42 -14.97
C ALA A 126 19.67 -4.46 -13.53
N GLU A 127 19.44 -3.28 -12.97
CA GLU A 127 18.76 -3.14 -11.68
C GLU A 127 17.39 -3.84 -11.74
N ALA A 128 17.08 -4.58 -10.70
CA ALA A 128 15.81 -5.28 -10.57
C ALA A 128 14.66 -4.28 -10.43
N THR A 129 13.53 -4.59 -11.06
CA THR A 129 12.35 -3.74 -11.04
C THR A 129 11.26 -4.29 -10.12
N GLY A 130 10.38 -3.41 -9.64
CA GLY A 130 9.17 -3.81 -8.92
C GLY A 130 8.27 -4.72 -9.76
N ILE A 131 8.22 -4.51 -11.08
CA ILE A 131 7.46 -5.36 -12.00
C ILE A 131 7.99 -6.79 -11.98
N GLN A 132 9.32 -6.98 -12.06
CA GLN A 132 9.92 -8.31 -11.97
C GLN A 132 9.59 -9.00 -10.64
N LEU A 133 9.66 -8.27 -9.52
CA LEU A 133 9.28 -8.83 -8.22
C LEU A 133 7.79 -9.19 -8.18
N GLN A 134 6.91 -8.35 -8.74
CA GLN A 134 5.47 -8.63 -8.83
C GLN A 134 5.19 -9.88 -9.66
N GLU A 135 5.83 -10.02 -10.82
CA GLU A 135 5.70 -11.20 -11.69
C GLU A 135 6.18 -12.46 -11.00
N ASP A 136 7.30 -12.40 -10.28
CA ASP A 136 7.80 -13.54 -9.50
C ASP A 136 6.80 -13.96 -8.42
N LEU A 137 6.26 -13.01 -7.67
CA LEU A 137 5.28 -13.27 -6.61
C LEU A 137 3.99 -13.86 -7.19
N LEU A 138 3.52 -13.33 -8.32
CA LEU A 138 2.31 -13.82 -8.98
C LEU A 138 2.50 -15.21 -9.57
N ASN A 139 3.54 -15.40 -10.40
CA ASN A 139 3.69 -16.60 -11.19
C ASN A 139 4.22 -17.79 -10.39
N GLN A 140 5.10 -17.58 -9.41
CA GLN A 140 5.71 -18.65 -8.63
C GLN A 140 4.96 -18.96 -7.33
N TYR A 141 4.32 -17.94 -6.73
CA TYR A 141 3.71 -18.07 -5.39
C TYR A 141 2.21 -17.77 -5.36
N HIS A 142 1.62 -17.35 -6.49
CA HIS A 142 0.20 -16.96 -6.62
C HIS A 142 -0.18 -15.86 -5.63
N LEU A 143 0.71 -14.87 -5.49
CA LEU A 143 0.52 -13.69 -4.64
C LEU A 143 0.40 -12.46 -5.52
N GLN A 144 -0.81 -11.89 -5.59
CA GLN A 144 -1.08 -10.65 -6.30
C GLN A 144 -0.78 -9.45 -5.40
N MET A 145 0.08 -8.56 -5.87
CA MET A 145 0.36 -7.29 -5.20
C MET A 145 -0.61 -6.20 -5.66
N GLU A 146 -0.81 -5.19 -4.84
CA GLU A 146 -1.66 -4.03 -5.18
C GLU A 146 -1.08 -3.24 -6.35
N MET A 147 0.22 -2.99 -6.32
CA MET A 147 0.92 -2.33 -7.42
C MET A 147 2.41 -2.60 -7.40
N ALA A 148 3.04 -2.41 -8.56
CA ALA A 148 4.49 -2.32 -8.72
C ALA A 148 4.87 -1.01 -9.39
N ALA A 149 5.96 -0.39 -8.96
CA ALA A 149 6.50 0.82 -9.58
C ALA A 149 8.00 0.91 -9.32
N GLY A 150 8.76 1.42 -10.30
CA GLY A 150 10.21 1.56 -10.17
C GLY A 150 10.85 0.28 -9.66
N THR A 151 11.39 0.32 -8.45
CA THR A 151 12.10 -0.79 -7.80
C THR A 151 11.35 -1.38 -6.60
N TYR A 152 10.04 -1.20 -6.50
CA TYR A 152 9.27 -1.72 -5.35
C TYR A 152 7.91 -2.27 -5.75
N VAL A 153 7.36 -3.10 -4.87
CA VAL A 153 5.95 -3.51 -4.89
C VAL A 153 5.25 -3.10 -3.60
N ILE A 154 3.94 -2.95 -3.66
CA ILE A 154 3.11 -2.69 -2.48
C ILE A 154 2.16 -3.87 -2.28
N ALA A 155 2.25 -4.53 -1.14
CA ALA A 155 1.20 -5.41 -0.65
C ALA A 155 0.27 -4.61 0.27
N MET A 156 -1.01 -4.62 -0.04
CA MET A 156 -2.06 -4.04 0.79
C MET A 156 -2.63 -5.14 1.68
N THR A 157 -2.62 -4.92 2.99
CA THR A 157 -3.16 -5.89 3.95
C THR A 157 -4.44 -5.37 4.60
N SER A 158 -5.27 -6.28 5.07
CA SER A 158 -6.55 -5.98 5.69
C SER A 158 -6.90 -6.99 6.79
N VAL A 159 -8.00 -6.77 7.48
CA VAL A 159 -8.53 -7.70 8.50
C VAL A 159 -8.89 -9.07 7.93
N GLY A 160 -9.11 -9.18 6.61
CA GLY A 160 -9.38 -10.44 5.92
C GLY A 160 -8.16 -11.32 5.68
N ASP A 161 -6.94 -10.81 5.91
CA ASP A 161 -5.74 -11.61 5.73
C ASP A 161 -5.56 -12.64 6.86
N THR A 162 -5.32 -13.88 6.47
CA THR A 162 -5.16 -15.00 7.40
C THR A 162 -3.69 -15.19 7.82
N ASP A 163 -3.47 -15.91 8.91
CA ASP A 163 -2.12 -16.34 9.33
C ASP A 163 -1.43 -17.15 8.23
N GLU A 164 -2.17 -17.97 7.49
CA GLU A 164 -1.63 -18.75 6.37
C GLU A 164 -1.21 -17.84 5.22
N GLY A 165 -2.04 -16.86 4.85
CA GLY A 165 -1.71 -15.87 3.81
C GLY A 165 -0.44 -15.09 4.13
N MET A 166 -0.30 -14.62 5.37
CA MET A 166 0.91 -13.92 5.82
C MET A 166 2.15 -14.83 5.81
N LYS A 167 2.02 -16.08 6.26
CA LYS A 167 3.12 -17.07 6.18
C LYS A 167 3.54 -17.36 4.75
N ARG A 168 2.60 -17.45 3.81
CA ARG A 168 2.89 -17.64 2.38
C ARG A 168 3.68 -16.45 1.83
N LEU A 169 3.29 -15.22 2.16
CA LEU A 169 4.02 -14.01 1.75
C LEU A 169 5.44 -14.02 2.30
N ILE A 170 5.61 -14.25 3.61
CA ILE A 170 6.93 -14.30 4.24
C ILE A 170 7.82 -15.35 3.57
N LYS A 171 7.30 -16.56 3.36
CA LYS A 171 8.04 -17.65 2.70
C LYS A 171 8.45 -17.25 1.28
N ALA A 172 7.54 -16.69 0.50
CA ALA A 172 7.81 -16.25 -0.87
C ALA A 172 8.93 -15.20 -0.91
N ILE A 173 8.86 -14.20 -0.03
CA ILE A 173 9.89 -13.16 0.04
C ILE A 173 11.24 -13.74 0.48
N TYR A 174 11.31 -14.63 1.46
CA TYR A 174 12.56 -15.30 1.85
C TYR A 174 13.18 -16.15 0.74
N GLU A 175 12.37 -16.84 -0.07
CA GLU A 175 12.87 -17.61 -1.21
C GLU A 175 13.35 -16.70 -2.35
N LEU A 176 12.66 -15.58 -2.59
CA LEU A 176 13.07 -14.59 -3.57
C LEU A 176 14.30 -13.79 -3.11
N ASP A 177 14.40 -13.45 -1.83
CA ASP A 177 15.55 -12.75 -1.25
C ASP A 177 16.88 -13.44 -1.56
N LYS A 178 16.89 -14.78 -1.58
CA LYS A 178 18.07 -15.57 -1.95
C LYS A 178 18.44 -15.47 -3.44
N LYS A 179 17.48 -15.12 -4.31
CA LYS A 179 17.67 -14.99 -5.75
C LYS A 179 18.08 -13.59 -6.18
N TYR A 180 17.77 -12.57 -5.36
CA TYR A 180 18.16 -11.20 -5.59
C TYR A 180 19.50 -10.93 -4.90
N LYS A 181 20.42 -10.24 -5.57
CA LYS A 181 21.76 -9.94 -5.08
C LYS A 181 22.09 -8.46 -5.25
N PRO A 182 22.96 -7.89 -4.41
CA PRO A 182 23.43 -6.53 -4.61
C PRO A 182 24.01 -6.34 -6.00
N LEU A 183 23.65 -5.26 -6.66
CA LEU A 183 24.19 -4.88 -7.97
C LEU A 183 25.65 -4.47 -7.80
N GLN A 184 26.57 -5.12 -8.51
CA GLN A 184 28.00 -4.76 -8.46
C GLN A 184 28.22 -3.35 -9.02
N GLY A 185 28.85 -2.48 -8.24
CA GLY A 185 29.10 -1.08 -8.62
C GLY A 185 28.02 -0.08 -8.19
N ALA A 186 26.94 -0.51 -7.60
CA ALA A 186 26.03 0.39 -6.88
C ALA A 186 26.76 0.88 -5.62
N TYR A 187 27.20 2.11 -5.63
CA TYR A 187 27.75 2.76 -4.43
C TYR A 187 26.73 2.66 -3.31
N ASN A 188 27.22 2.41 -2.10
CA ASN A 188 26.42 2.40 -0.86
C ASN A 188 25.86 3.81 -0.55
N THR A 189 25.01 4.33 -1.42
CA THR A 189 24.19 5.51 -1.16
C THR A 189 22.82 5.05 -0.70
N VAL A 190 22.79 4.36 0.42
CA VAL A 190 21.55 4.20 1.15
C VAL A 190 21.58 5.23 2.27
N ASP A 191 21.34 6.47 1.90
CA ASP A 191 20.78 7.43 2.83
C ASP A 191 19.39 6.89 3.21
N SER A 192 19.21 6.68 4.50
CA SER A 192 17.97 6.18 5.12
C SER A 192 16.75 7.08 4.88
N ASP A 193 16.89 8.13 4.09
CA ASP A 193 15.89 9.18 3.87
C ASP A 193 15.36 9.29 2.43
N ILE A 194 15.70 8.34 1.54
CA ILE A 194 15.17 8.40 0.16
C ILE A 194 13.77 7.79 0.13
N VAL A 195 12.80 8.64 0.35
CA VAL A 195 11.41 8.42 -0.06
C VAL A 195 11.37 8.50 -1.59
N PRO A 196 10.90 7.46 -2.32
CA PRO A 196 10.65 7.60 -3.75
C PRO A 196 9.54 8.65 -3.95
N GLY A 197 9.89 9.83 -4.47
CA GLY A 197 8.87 10.83 -4.81
C GLY A 197 9.23 12.29 -4.63
N GLU A 198 10.38 12.66 -4.10
CA GLU A 198 10.80 14.06 -4.17
C GLU A 198 11.34 14.38 -5.56
N ILE A 199 10.46 14.91 -6.41
CA ILE A 199 10.83 15.59 -7.64
C ILE A 199 11.68 16.81 -7.24
N LYS A 200 12.99 16.74 -7.48
CA LYS A 200 13.88 17.90 -7.37
C LYS A 200 13.32 19.00 -8.28
N LYS A 201 12.74 20.04 -7.69
CA LYS A 201 12.45 21.28 -8.41
C LYS A 201 13.77 21.78 -8.96
N SER A 202 13.96 21.70 -10.28
CA SER A 202 15.07 22.33 -10.96
C SER A 202 15.00 23.84 -10.70
N GLN A 203 15.94 24.35 -9.93
CA GLN A 203 16.17 25.79 -9.85
C GLN A 203 16.63 26.25 -11.23
N LYS A 204 15.72 26.83 -12.01
CA LYS A 204 16.09 27.71 -13.12
C LYS A 204 16.79 28.91 -12.50
N LYS A 205 18.10 28.97 -12.62
CA LYS A 205 18.83 30.21 -12.48
C LYS A 205 18.43 31.12 -13.63
N GLU A 206 17.62 32.11 -13.36
CA GLU A 206 17.51 33.29 -14.21
C GLU A 206 18.87 33.98 -14.17
N LYS A 207 19.53 34.05 -15.34
CA LYS A 207 20.63 34.98 -15.58
C LYS A 207 20.01 36.24 -16.20
N ASN A 208 20.16 37.33 -15.50
CA ASN A 208 20.09 38.68 -16.06
C ASN A 208 21.18 38.87 -17.13
#